data_b749ff93733efb5f7a079f53e95741e0
#
_entry.id   b749ff93733efb5f7a079f53e95741e0
#
_cell.length_a   1.000
_cell.length_b   1.000
_cell.length_c   1.000
_cell.angle_alpha   90.00
_cell.angle_beta   90.00
_cell.angle_gamma   90.00
#
_symmetry.space_group_name_H-M   'P 1'
#
loop_
_entity.id
_entity.type
_entity.pdbx_description
1 polymer ?
#
loop_
_entity_poly.entity_id
_entity_poly.type
_entity_poly.pdbx_seq_one_letter_code
_entity_poly.pdbx_strand_id
1 'polypeptide(L)'
;MLDTGATALRDLLLSAAEKQIIKKAVFSKCADKDIKKAVLTLKTISGKEILQLESFYADNKARHRNIELMDVETISALIEGSGQINLITTLGDCEYKVSKSGNSVLIGGDKLSRAIKNTDDLGVEPIKRVVPGSNNKKKNYILSGDEPFLKLLEVSDKNGRVYDKKQAKFRQINRFLELVRDVEKNLPEGDLRICDLCCGKSYLSFAVYHYFAVIKGRKVKMTGVDLKRDVIEYCSSVAQRLGFDGLEFLCGDVSLYDTDEHVNMVVSLHACDIATDIVLAKAVEWDADVILSTPCCHHEMNRLLDCESLSFIADYSMLKQKLCDAATDALRLKLLEANGYDTAALELIDPEETPKNIMLRGIKKHNFDKNSEKTRALYKEYTDIYRFLTGKEPQKR
;
A
#
# COMPACT_ATOMS: atom_id res chain seq x y z
N MET A 1 -11.21 39.31 -26.20
CA MET A 1 -12.65 38.98 -26.10
C MET A 1 -12.82 37.53 -26.56
N LEU A 2 -13.38 36.67 -25.73
CA LEU A 2 -13.58 35.25 -26.07
C LEU A 2 -14.47 35.13 -27.32
N ASP A 3 -14.14 34.20 -28.21
CA ASP A 3 -15.02 33.80 -29.31
C ASP A 3 -16.27 33.03 -28.81
N THR A 4 -17.21 32.71 -29.69
CA THR A 4 -18.44 32.03 -29.32
C THR A 4 -18.21 30.66 -28.71
N GLY A 5 -17.22 29.88 -29.20
CA GLY A 5 -16.86 28.55 -28.70
C GLY A 5 -16.20 28.62 -27.34
N ALA A 6 -15.30 29.57 -27.15
CA ALA A 6 -14.61 29.83 -25.88
C ALA A 6 -15.55 30.32 -24.79
N THR A 7 -16.54 31.20 -25.17
CA THR A 7 -17.59 31.67 -24.26
C THR A 7 -18.46 30.50 -23.79
N ALA A 8 -18.89 29.64 -24.72
CA ALA A 8 -19.68 28.47 -24.39
C ALA A 8 -18.92 27.48 -23.49
N LEU A 9 -17.62 27.25 -23.73
CA LEU A 9 -16.80 26.42 -22.87
C LEU A 9 -16.63 27.00 -21.45
N ARG A 10 -16.44 28.34 -21.35
CA ARG A 10 -16.33 29.02 -20.05
C ARG A 10 -17.60 28.79 -19.23
N ASP A 11 -18.75 29.00 -19.82
CA ASP A 11 -20.04 28.85 -19.14
C ASP A 11 -20.30 27.41 -18.72
N LEU A 12 -19.90 26.42 -19.54
CA LEU A 12 -19.94 25.00 -19.19
C LEU A 12 -18.99 24.65 -18.02
N LEU A 13 -17.80 25.22 -18.01
CA LEU A 13 -16.79 24.96 -16.96
C LEU A 13 -17.28 25.56 -15.64
N LEU A 14 -17.79 26.79 -15.64
CA LEU A 14 -18.35 27.44 -14.44
C LEU A 14 -19.56 26.65 -13.90
N SER A 15 -20.51 26.26 -14.76
CA SER A 15 -21.67 25.47 -14.36
C SER A 15 -21.24 24.08 -13.82
N ALA A 16 -20.22 23.46 -14.42
CA ALA A 16 -19.71 22.18 -13.95
C ALA A 16 -18.99 22.30 -12.60
N ALA A 17 -18.33 23.43 -12.35
CA ALA A 17 -17.67 23.70 -11.07
C ALA A 17 -18.72 23.96 -9.97
N GLU A 18 -19.72 24.83 -10.23
CA GLU A 18 -20.83 25.15 -9.31
C GLU A 18 -21.60 23.89 -8.88
N LYS A 19 -21.92 23.03 -9.84
CA LYS A 19 -22.65 21.77 -9.60
C LYS A 19 -21.76 20.63 -9.08
N GLN A 20 -20.45 20.87 -8.92
CA GLN A 20 -19.46 19.89 -8.46
C GLN A 20 -19.39 18.61 -9.31
N ILE A 21 -19.59 18.75 -10.60
CA ILE A 21 -19.54 17.63 -11.55
C ILE A 21 -18.24 17.56 -12.35
N ILE A 22 -17.35 18.54 -12.19
CA ILE A 22 -16.05 18.60 -12.87
C ILE A 22 -15.07 17.56 -12.28
N LYS A 23 -14.64 16.59 -13.09
CA LYS A 23 -13.57 15.66 -12.73
C LYS A 23 -12.20 16.30 -12.95
N LYS A 24 -12.00 16.90 -14.11
CA LYS A 24 -10.81 17.71 -14.46
C LYS A 24 -11.07 18.50 -15.75
N ALA A 25 -10.38 19.64 -15.90
CA ALA A 25 -10.18 20.27 -17.19
C ALA A 25 -8.68 20.30 -17.51
N VAL A 26 -8.31 19.88 -18.72
CA VAL A 26 -6.91 19.81 -19.18
C VAL A 26 -6.70 20.85 -20.26
N PHE A 27 -5.81 21.79 -19.98
CA PHE A 27 -5.39 22.88 -20.88
C PHE A 27 -4.08 22.51 -21.54
N SER A 28 -4.01 22.55 -22.84
CA SER A 28 -2.82 22.19 -23.64
C SER A 28 -2.66 23.12 -24.83
N LYS A 29 -1.50 23.05 -25.50
CA LYS A 29 -1.09 24.02 -26.52
C LYS A 29 -1.14 25.42 -25.96
N CYS A 30 -0.56 25.62 -24.78
CA CYS A 30 -0.55 26.90 -24.08
C CYS A 30 0.22 27.94 -24.88
N ALA A 31 -0.29 29.19 -24.88
CA ALA A 31 0.39 30.34 -25.51
C ALA A 31 1.76 30.62 -24.85
N ASP A 32 1.82 30.46 -23.53
CA ASP A 32 3.10 30.42 -22.78
C ASP A 32 3.82 29.10 -23.09
N LYS A 33 4.96 29.21 -23.80
CA LYS A 33 5.77 28.07 -24.21
C LYS A 33 6.47 27.35 -23.06
N ASP A 34 6.58 28.00 -21.91
CA ASP A 34 7.15 27.40 -20.69
C ASP A 34 6.14 26.44 -20.03
N ILE A 35 4.86 26.55 -20.36
CA ILE A 35 3.82 25.65 -19.82
C ILE A 35 3.49 24.55 -20.84
N LYS A 36 3.86 23.31 -20.52
CA LYS A 36 3.53 22.13 -21.35
C LYS A 36 2.03 21.83 -21.34
N LYS A 37 1.40 21.91 -20.16
CA LYS A 37 -0.03 21.72 -19.92
C LYS A 37 -0.40 22.27 -18.55
N ALA A 38 -1.69 22.53 -18.35
CA ALA A 38 -2.26 22.79 -17.03
C ALA A 38 -3.49 21.91 -16.79
N VAL A 39 -3.73 21.54 -15.55
CA VAL A 39 -4.86 20.68 -15.15
C VAL A 39 -5.62 21.38 -14.03
N LEU A 40 -6.92 21.56 -14.22
CA LEU A 40 -7.83 22.12 -13.23
C LEU A 40 -8.67 21.01 -12.61
N THR A 41 -8.70 20.94 -11.29
CA THR A 41 -9.46 19.92 -10.54
C THR A 41 -10.19 20.55 -9.35
N LEU A 42 -11.34 19.98 -9.00
CA LEU A 42 -12.09 20.38 -7.81
C LEU A 42 -11.40 19.83 -6.54
N LYS A 43 -11.18 20.70 -5.56
CA LYS A 43 -10.54 20.39 -4.27
C LYS A 43 -11.29 21.01 -3.11
N THR A 44 -11.16 20.39 -1.92
CA THR A 44 -11.55 21.00 -0.66
C THR A 44 -10.30 21.39 0.13
N ILE A 45 -10.12 22.69 0.39
CA ILE A 45 -9.00 23.21 1.19
C ILE A 45 -9.60 24.01 2.35
N SER A 46 -9.21 23.68 3.58
CA SER A 46 -9.72 24.32 4.81
C SER A 46 -11.26 24.39 4.89
N GLY A 47 -11.93 23.35 4.41
CA GLY A 47 -13.40 23.27 4.42
C GLY A 47 -14.11 24.07 3.31
N LYS A 48 -13.37 24.76 2.43
CA LYS A 48 -13.90 25.46 1.26
C LYS A 48 -13.61 24.69 -0.01
N GLU A 49 -14.58 24.65 -0.90
CA GLU A 49 -14.43 24.09 -2.24
C GLU A 49 -13.81 25.13 -3.16
N ILE A 50 -12.79 24.72 -3.87
CA ILE A 50 -12.00 25.53 -4.80
C ILE A 50 -11.65 24.74 -6.05
N LEU A 51 -11.25 25.42 -7.10
CA LEU A 51 -10.57 24.84 -8.25
C LEU A 51 -9.06 24.97 -8.04
N GLN A 52 -8.34 23.85 -8.06
CA GLN A 52 -6.88 23.86 -8.04
C GLN A 52 -6.32 23.67 -9.44
N LEU A 53 -5.58 24.67 -9.91
CA LEU A 53 -4.83 24.64 -11.16
C LEU A 53 -3.43 24.12 -10.90
N GLU A 54 -3.04 23.05 -11.55
CA GLU A 54 -1.68 22.52 -11.56
C GLU A 54 -1.06 22.75 -12.94
N SER A 55 -0.05 23.62 -13.02
CA SER A 55 0.66 23.96 -14.26
C SER A 55 1.99 23.22 -14.32
N PHE A 56 2.20 22.45 -15.39
CA PHE A 56 3.42 21.67 -15.66
C PHE A 56 4.33 22.44 -16.63
N TYR A 57 5.51 22.80 -16.16
CA TYR A 57 6.46 23.62 -16.89
C TYR A 57 7.45 22.78 -17.70
N ALA A 58 8.13 23.43 -18.66
CA ALA A 58 9.15 22.80 -19.50
C ALA A 58 10.37 22.31 -18.70
N ASP A 59 10.68 22.94 -17.56
CA ASP A 59 11.74 22.56 -16.62
C ASP A 59 11.37 21.39 -15.67
N ASN A 60 10.27 20.68 -15.98
CA ASN A 60 9.70 19.59 -15.20
C ASN A 60 9.19 19.97 -13.80
N LYS A 61 9.04 21.26 -13.49
CA LYS A 61 8.38 21.71 -12.26
C LYS A 61 6.88 21.78 -12.43
N ALA A 62 6.14 21.51 -11.35
CA ALA A 62 4.73 21.76 -11.26
C ALA A 62 4.46 22.90 -10.25
N ARG A 63 3.56 23.81 -10.62
CA ARG A 63 3.10 24.89 -9.73
C ARG A 63 1.61 24.79 -9.53
N HIS A 64 1.18 25.02 -8.30
CA HIS A 64 -0.23 24.98 -7.93
C HIS A 64 -0.75 26.39 -7.64
N ARG A 65 -1.93 26.71 -8.16
CA ARG A 65 -2.68 27.94 -7.87
C ARG A 65 -4.11 27.55 -7.50
N ASN A 66 -4.61 28.08 -6.41
CA ASN A 66 -6.00 27.91 -6.01
C ASN A 66 -6.84 29.05 -6.62
N ILE A 67 -8.00 28.68 -7.18
CA ILE A 67 -8.91 29.55 -7.90
C ILE A 67 -10.30 29.35 -7.29
N GLU A 68 -11.06 30.41 -7.08
CA GLU A 68 -12.45 30.31 -6.62
C GLU A 68 -13.32 29.64 -7.69
N LEU A 69 -14.40 28.95 -7.27
CA LEU A 69 -15.26 28.20 -8.20
C LEU A 69 -15.82 29.04 -9.33
N MET A 70 -16.14 30.33 -9.05
CA MET A 70 -16.76 31.27 -9.97
C MET A 70 -15.83 32.41 -10.39
N ASP A 71 -14.52 32.18 -10.40
CA ASP A 71 -13.53 33.16 -10.88
C ASP A 71 -13.54 33.20 -12.42
N VAL A 72 -14.49 33.95 -12.95
CA VAL A 72 -14.73 34.12 -14.41
C VAL A 72 -13.50 34.67 -15.11
N GLU A 73 -12.78 35.61 -14.47
CA GLU A 73 -11.64 36.30 -15.08
C GLU A 73 -10.46 35.33 -15.26
N THR A 74 -10.09 34.61 -14.22
CA THR A 74 -9.00 33.62 -14.29
C THR A 74 -9.34 32.48 -15.26
N ILE A 75 -10.58 31.98 -15.26
CA ILE A 75 -11.01 30.91 -16.17
C ILE A 75 -11.00 31.40 -17.63
N SER A 76 -11.45 32.62 -17.90
CA SER A 76 -11.39 33.20 -19.23
C SER A 76 -9.96 33.34 -19.74
N ALA A 77 -9.05 33.82 -18.89
CA ALA A 77 -7.63 33.96 -19.24
C ALA A 77 -6.97 32.58 -19.52
N LEU A 78 -7.33 31.52 -18.79
CA LEU A 78 -6.86 30.16 -19.06
C LEU A 78 -7.34 29.65 -20.42
N ILE A 79 -8.59 29.95 -20.78
CA ILE A 79 -9.18 29.54 -22.06
C ILE A 79 -8.49 30.30 -23.21
N GLU A 80 -8.33 31.62 -23.10
CA GLU A 80 -7.65 32.44 -24.11
C GLU A 80 -6.19 32.01 -24.30
N GLY A 81 -5.53 31.62 -23.21
CA GLY A 81 -4.15 31.14 -23.23
C GLY A 81 -3.94 29.70 -23.71
N SER A 82 -4.99 29.01 -24.20
CA SER A 82 -4.89 27.58 -24.53
C SER A 82 -5.48 27.25 -25.90
N GLY A 83 -4.72 26.54 -26.73
CA GLY A 83 -5.15 26.09 -28.05
C GLY A 83 -5.97 24.79 -28.06
N GLN A 84 -6.00 24.07 -26.96
CA GLN A 84 -6.82 22.86 -26.81
C GLN A 84 -7.18 22.64 -25.34
N ILE A 85 -8.48 22.37 -25.07
CA ILE A 85 -8.99 22.17 -23.72
C ILE A 85 -9.94 20.98 -23.73
N ASN A 86 -9.73 20.03 -22.79
CA ASN A 86 -10.62 18.88 -22.56
C ASN A 86 -11.30 19.07 -21.20
N LEU A 87 -12.60 19.28 -21.18
CA LEU A 87 -13.41 19.31 -19.97
C LEU A 87 -14.07 17.94 -19.76
N ILE A 88 -13.74 17.31 -18.65
CA ILE A 88 -14.21 15.96 -18.27
C ILE A 88 -15.09 16.11 -17.03
N THR A 89 -16.37 15.68 -17.16
CA THR A 89 -17.36 15.79 -16.07
C THR A 89 -18.01 14.43 -15.75
N THR A 90 -18.90 14.41 -14.76
CA THR A 90 -19.69 13.20 -14.44
C THR A 90 -20.86 13.01 -15.40
N LEU A 91 -21.25 14.04 -16.16
CA LEU A 91 -22.41 14.05 -17.08
C LEU A 91 -22.01 13.92 -18.56
N GLY A 92 -20.70 13.95 -18.84
CA GLY A 92 -20.16 13.89 -20.20
C GLY A 92 -18.95 14.79 -20.34
N ASP A 93 -18.32 14.73 -21.49
CA ASP A 93 -17.07 15.42 -21.77
C ASP A 93 -17.26 16.34 -22.99
N CYS A 94 -16.46 17.42 -23.05
CA CYS A 94 -16.36 18.25 -24.26
C CYS A 94 -14.92 18.65 -24.52
N GLU A 95 -14.61 18.91 -25.78
CA GLU A 95 -13.30 19.32 -26.25
C GLU A 95 -13.37 20.63 -27.04
N TYR A 96 -12.57 21.59 -26.64
CA TYR A 96 -12.37 22.85 -27.36
C TYR A 96 -11.00 22.82 -28.07
N LYS A 97 -11.02 23.22 -29.33
CA LYS A 97 -9.81 23.32 -30.17
C LYS A 97 -9.79 24.61 -30.96
N VAL A 98 -8.60 25.19 -31.06
CA VAL A 98 -8.32 26.32 -31.95
C VAL A 98 -7.47 25.83 -33.12
N SER A 99 -7.92 26.08 -34.34
CA SER A 99 -7.17 25.76 -35.56
C SER A 99 -5.97 26.70 -35.76
N LYS A 100 -5.05 26.35 -36.66
CA LYS A 100 -3.96 27.23 -37.04
C LYS A 100 -4.43 28.56 -37.69
N SER A 101 -5.62 28.57 -38.27
CA SER A 101 -6.27 29.76 -38.84
C SER A 101 -7.04 30.63 -37.81
N GLY A 102 -6.99 30.27 -36.54
CA GLY A 102 -7.64 30.99 -35.44
C GLY A 102 -9.13 30.62 -35.22
N ASN A 103 -9.72 29.75 -36.05
CA ASN A 103 -11.08 29.31 -35.84
C ASN A 103 -11.19 28.31 -34.70
N SER A 104 -12.17 28.48 -33.83
CA SER A 104 -12.42 27.56 -32.70
C SER A 104 -13.61 26.63 -32.97
N VAL A 105 -13.52 25.43 -32.35
CA VAL A 105 -14.60 24.43 -32.38
C VAL A 105 -14.76 23.85 -30.98
N LEU A 106 -16.03 23.78 -30.53
CA LEU A 106 -16.40 23.09 -29.27
C LEU A 106 -17.13 21.80 -29.59
N ILE A 107 -16.48 20.65 -29.42
CA ILE A 107 -17.02 19.31 -29.70
C ILE A 107 -17.67 18.79 -28.43
N GLY A 108 -18.92 18.32 -28.50
CA GLY A 108 -19.64 17.76 -27.35
C GLY A 108 -20.27 18.80 -26.40
N GLY A 109 -20.03 20.10 -26.64
CA GLY A 109 -20.53 21.19 -25.80
C GLY A 109 -22.07 21.22 -25.67
N ASP A 110 -22.81 21.11 -26.80
CA ASP A 110 -24.27 21.10 -26.78
C ASP A 110 -24.87 19.91 -26.04
N LYS A 111 -24.23 18.74 -26.15
CA LYS A 111 -24.64 17.53 -25.41
C LYS A 111 -24.45 17.73 -23.92
N LEU A 112 -23.29 18.23 -23.50
CA LEU A 112 -22.99 18.51 -22.10
C LEU A 112 -23.88 19.60 -21.53
N SER A 113 -24.14 20.69 -22.29
CA SER A 113 -25.04 21.77 -21.91
C SER A 113 -26.48 21.26 -21.65
N ARG A 114 -27.01 20.42 -22.53
CA ARG A 114 -28.31 19.79 -22.33
C ARG A 114 -28.33 18.88 -21.12
N ALA A 115 -27.27 18.08 -20.91
CA ALA A 115 -27.15 17.21 -19.73
C ALA A 115 -27.14 18.02 -18.44
N ILE A 116 -26.44 19.16 -18.40
CA ILE A 116 -26.39 20.04 -17.24
C ILE A 116 -27.75 20.70 -16.98
N LYS A 117 -28.43 21.22 -18.02
CA LYS A 117 -29.76 21.84 -17.90
C LYS A 117 -30.85 20.86 -17.44
N ASN A 118 -30.82 19.64 -17.92
CA ASN A 118 -31.79 18.60 -17.53
C ASN A 118 -31.67 18.24 -16.03
N THR A 119 -30.57 18.59 -15.37
CA THR A 119 -30.42 18.39 -13.91
C THR A 119 -31.18 19.44 -13.09
N ASP A 120 -31.56 20.55 -13.68
CA ASP A 120 -32.32 21.63 -13.01
C ASP A 120 -33.84 21.41 -13.12
N ASP A 121 -34.33 20.73 -14.20
CA ASP A 121 -35.74 20.66 -14.54
C ASP A 121 -36.52 19.44 -14.03
N LEU A 122 -35.84 18.39 -13.59
CA LEU A 122 -36.48 17.12 -13.18
C LEU A 122 -35.88 16.59 -11.89
N GLY A 123 -36.72 16.40 -10.87
CA GLY A 123 -36.39 15.70 -9.61
C GLY A 123 -36.02 14.23 -9.82
N VAL A 124 -35.16 13.94 -10.79
CA VAL A 124 -34.71 12.61 -11.21
C VAL A 124 -33.25 12.41 -10.77
N GLU A 125 -33.02 11.37 -10.00
CA GLU A 125 -31.79 10.80 -9.48
C GLU A 125 -30.68 11.79 -8.98
N PRO A 126 -30.09 11.57 -7.81
CA PRO A 126 -29.06 12.47 -7.30
C PRO A 126 -27.89 12.54 -8.28
N ILE A 127 -27.58 13.73 -8.76
CA ILE A 127 -26.42 14.01 -9.61
C ILE A 127 -25.21 13.38 -8.95
N LYS A 128 -24.48 12.54 -9.69
CA LYS A 128 -23.22 11.97 -9.21
C LYS A 128 -22.16 13.08 -9.14
N ARG A 129 -22.14 13.80 -8.01
CA ARG A 129 -21.15 14.84 -7.74
C ARG A 129 -19.76 14.23 -7.63
N VAL A 130 -18.75 14.96 -8.05
CA VAL A 130 -17.35 14.63 -7.77
C VAL A 130 -17.10 14.90 -6.30
N VAL A 131 -16.63 13.92 -5.56
CA VAL A 131 -16.12 14.17 -4.23
C VAL A 131 -14.81 14.96 -4.40
N PRO A 132 -14.76 16.24 -3.96
CA PRO A 132 -13.57 17.05 -4.14
C PRO A 132 -12.37 16.37 -3.50
N GLY A 133 -11.27 16.25 -4.24
CA GLY A 133 -10.05 15.68 -3.69
C GLY A 133 -9.55 16.61 -2.58
N SER A 134 -9.48 16.14 -1.34
CA SER A 134 -8.77 16.85 -0.28
C SER A 134 -7.28 16.52 -0.38
N ASN A 135 -6.41 17.53 -0.19
CA ASN A 135 -4.96 17.28 -0.07
C ASN A 135 -4.65 16.46 1.19
N ASN A 136 -5.56 16.45 2.17
CA ASN A 136 -5.63 15.54 3.28
C ASN A 136 -6.67 14.44 2.96
N LYS A 137 -6.33 13.48 2.12
CA LYS A 137 -7.04 12.20 2.13
C LYS A 137 -6.86 11.65 3.54
N LYS A 138 -7.91 11.71 4.39
CA LYS A 138 -7.94 10.88 5.60
C LYS A 138 -7.76 9.46 5.09
N LYS A 139 -6.59 8.88 5.32
CA LYS A 139 -6.39 7.45 5.10
C LYS A 139 -7.42 6.79 6.02
N ASN A 140 -8.32 5.98 5.46
CA ASN A 140 -9.24 5.17 6.24
C ASN A 140 -8.42 4.04 6.86
N TYR A 141 -7.81 4.31 7.99
CA TYR A 141 -7.11 3.32 8.77
C TYR A 141 -8.08 2.31 9.37
N ILE A 142 -7.63 1.07 9.56
CA ILE A 142 -8.40 0.03 10.27
C ILE A 142 -8.50 0.38 11.75
N LEU A 143 -7.42 0.94 12.32
CA LEU A 143 -7.36 1.42 13.69
C LEU A 143 -7.48 2.95 13.73
N SER A 144 -8.18 3.46 14.73
CA SER A 144 -8.41 4.89 14.92
C SER A 144 -7.35 5.59 15.77
N GLY A 145 -6.62 4.82 16.61
CA GLY A 145 -5.73 5.30 17.66
C GLY A 145 -6.33 5.17 19.06
N ASP A 146 -7.63 4.91 19.17
CA ASP A 146 -8.36 4.82 20.45
C ASP A 146 -8.35 3.41 21.06
N GLU A 147 -7.81 2.44 20.33
CA GLU A 147 -7.76 1.04 20.75
C GLU A 147 -6.95 0.86 22.04
N PRO A 148 -7.47 0.11 23.04
CA PRO A 148 -6.83 -0.04 24.34
C PRO A 148 -5.37 -0.51 24.29
N PHE A 149 -5.05 -1.41 23.35
CA PHE A 149 -3.68 -1.91 23.20
C PHE A 149 -2.70 -0.82 22.72
N LEU A 150 -3.13 0.12 21.86
CA LEU A 150 -2.29 1.23 21.40
C LEU A 150 -1.94 2.18 22.55
N LYS A 151 -2.89 2.39 23.49
CA LYS A 151 -2.67 3.21 24.69
C LYS A 151 -1.68 2.55 25.63
N LEU A 152 -1.84 1.23 25.89
CA LEU A 152 -0.95 0.48 26.77
C LEU A 152 0.46 0.31 26.20
N LEU A 153 0.58 0.23 24.87
CA LEU A 153 1.87 0.16 24.17
C LEU A 153 2.47 1.56 23.88
N GLU A 154 1.88 2.62 24.44
CA GLU A 154 2.35 3.99 24.31
C GLU A 154 2.48 4.46 22.85
N VAL A 155 1.55 4.02 22.00
CA VAL A 155 1.40 4.50 20.62
C VAL A 155 0.48 5.70 20.58
N SER A 156 -0.58 5.71 21.40
CA SER A 156 -1.52 6.82 21.55
C SER A 156 -1.71 7.22 23.01
N ASP A 157 -2.24 8.42 23.23
CA ASP A 157 -2.58 8.94 24.54
C ASP A 157 -3.94 8.40 25.04
N LYS A 158 -4.33 8.78 26.24
CA LYS A 158 -5.61 8.37 26.87
C LYS A 158 -6.86 8.77 26.06
N ASN A 159 -6.73 9.80 25.21
CA ASN A 159 -7.82 10.31 24.38
C ASN A 159 -7.81 9.70 22.95
N GLY A 160 -6.92 8.75 22.66
CA GLY A 160 -6.79 8.12 21.35
C GLY A 160 -5.97 8.91 20.34
N ARG A 161 -5.32 10.01 20.73
CA ARG A 161 -4.42 10.76 19.86
C ARG A 161 -3.09 10.02 19.75
N VAL A 162 -2.71 9.62 18.55
CA VAL A 162 -1.39 9.02 18.28
C VAL A 162 -0.28 10.05 18.51
N TYR A 163 0.73 9.68 19.29
CA TYR A 163 1.88 10.55 19.56
C TYR A 163 2.66 10.86 18.28
N ASP A 164 3.15 12.09 18.14
CA ASP A 164 3.85 12.53 16.92
C ASP A 164 5.06 11.64 16.60
N LYS A 165 5.82 11.22 17.62
CA LYS A 165 6.95 10.28 17.52
C LYS A 165 6.53 8.82 17.14
N LYS A 166 5.25 8.51 17.21
CA LYS A 166 4.70 7.16 16.94
C LYS A 166 3.88 7.08 15.66
N GLN A 167 3.74 8.17 14.92
CA GLN A 167 2.97 8.22 13.68
C GLN A 167 3.46 7.19 12.65
N ALA A 168 4.78 7.04 12.47
CA ALA A 168 5.35 6.03 11.58
C ALA A 168 4.98 4.61 12.03
N LYS A 169 5.08 4.31 13.34
CA LYS A 169 4.69 3.01 13.91
C LYS A 169 3.18 2.75 13.71
N PHE A 170 2.34 3.75 13.94
CA PHE A 170 0.89 3.63 13.73
C PHE A 170 0.54 3.36 12.27
N ARG A 171 1.20 4.04 11.32
CA ARG A 171 1.05 3.76 9.88
C ARG A 171 1.48 2.34 9.54
N GLN A 172 2.62 1.88 10.08
CA GLN A 172 3.11 0.52 9.91
C GLN A 172 2.09 -0.53 10.38
N ILE A 173 1.53 -0.35 11.58
CA ILE A 173 0.51 -1.26 12.15
C ILE A 173 -0.71 -1.31 11.24
N ASN A 174 -1.25 -0.16 10.82
CA ASN A 174 -2.43 -0.13 9.95
C ASN A 174 -2.15 -0.76 8.58
N ARG A 175 -0.99 -0.47 7.98
CA ARG A 175 -0.62 -1.07 6.69
C ARG A 175 -0.47 -2.58 6.79
N PHE A 176 0.11 -3.07 7.89
CA PHE A 176 0.19 -4.50 8.15
C PHE A 176 -1.20 -5.14 8.26
N LEU A 177 -2.12 -4.52 8.99
CA LEU A 177 -3.50 -5.00 9.07
C LEU A 177 -4.25 -4.98 7.73
N GLU A 178 -3.94 -4.03 6.83
CA GLU A 178 -4.47 -4.08 5.46
C GLU A 178 -3.99 -5.36 4.74
N LEU A 179 -2.71 -5.71 4.87
CA LEU A 179 -2.15 -6.93 4.27
C LEU A 179 -2.72 -8.21 4.92
N VAL A 180 -2.98 -8.19 6.23
CA VAL A 180 -3.70 -9.27 6.94
C VAL A 180 -5.13 -9.41 6.40
N ARG A 181 -5.85 -8.30 6.23
CA ARG A 181 -7.20 -8.29 5.66
C ARG A 181 -7.26 -8.85 4.23
N ASP A 182 -6.25 -8.58 3.42
CA ASP A 182 -6.19 -9.05 2.04
C ASP A 182 -6.05 -10.59 1.96
N VAL A 183 -5.47 -11.23 2.97
CA VAL A 183 -5.30 -12.68 3.05
C VAL A 183 -6.38 -13.37 3.89
N GLU A 184 -7.26 -12.64 4.57
CA GLU A 184 -8.31 -13.17 5.46
C GLU A 184 -9.19 -14.24 4.76
N LYS A 185 -9.50 -14.06 3.49
CA LYS A 185 -10.27 -15.01 2.68
C LYS A 185 -9.61 -16.38 2.48
N ASN A 186 -8.32 -16.49 2.75
CA ASN A 186 -7.53 -17.71 2.65
C ASN A 186 -7.40 -18.46 3.99
N LEU A 187 -7.98 -17.89 5.05
CA LEU A 187 -8.05 -18.51 6.37
C LEU A 187 -9.39 -19.22 6.55
N PRO A 188 -9.47 -20.30 7.37
CA PRO A 188 -10.72 -20.99 7.63
C PRO A 188 -11.74 -20.05 8.33
N GLU A 189 -13.04 -20.35 8.23
CA GLU A 189 -14.10 -19.55 8.86
C GLU A 189 -14.18 -19.75 10.38
N GLY A 190 -13.67 -20.83 10.94
CA GLY A 190 -13.77 -21.18 12.36
C GLY A 190 -12.75 -20.48 13.26
N ASP A 191 -12.35 -21.19 14.32
CA ASP A 191 -11.29 -20.78 15.26
C ASP A 191 -9.98 -20.55 14.49
N LEU A 192 -9.21 -19.55 14.92
CA LEU A 192 -7.92 -19.25 14.32
C LEU A 192 -6.78 -19.54 15.28
N ARG A 193 -5.76 -20.21 14.75
CA ARG A 193 -4.48 -20.38 15.44
C ARG A 193 -3.40 -19.63 14.70
N ILE A 194 -2.72 -18.72 15.41
CA ILE A 194 -1.72 -17.82 14.85
C ILE A 194 -0.45 -17.92 15.67
N CYS A 195 0.71 -18.02 15.01
CA CYS A 195 2.01 -17.95 15.66
C CYS A 195 2.77 -16.71 15.17
N ASP A 196 3.27 -15.89 16.11
CA ASP A 196 4.20 -14.79 15.82
C ASP A 196 5.58 -15.14 16.35
N LEU A 197 6.45 -15.55 15.43
CA LEU A 197 7.79 -16.03 15.74
C LEU A 197 8.80 -14.88 15.64
N CYS A 198 9.63 -14.69 16.68
CA CYS A 198 10.47 -13.51 16.92
C CYS A 198 9.64 -12.24 17.12
N CYS A 199 8.63 -12.30 17.98
CA CYS A 199 7.60 -11.26 18.11
C CYS A 199 8.10 -9.93 18.67
N GLY A 200 9.24 -9.87 19.34
CA GLY A 200 9.80 -8.64 19.91
C GLY A 200 8.80 -7.93 20.82
N LYS A 201 8.66 -6.62 20.70
CA LYS A 201 7.68 -5.80 21.46
C LYS A 201 6.22 -6.02 21.04
N SER A 202 5.95 -6.93 20.14
CA SER A 202 4.65 -7.48 19.79
C SER A 202 3.56 -6.48 19.37
N TYR A 203 3.92 -5.26 18.94
CA TYR A 203 2.92 -4.27 18.45
C TYR A 203 1.98 -4.88 17.40
N LEU A 204 2.53 -5.74 16.55
CA LEU A 204 1.81 -6.34 15.44
C LEU A 204 1.03 -7.59 15.88
N SER A 205 1.55 -8.36 16.87
CA SER A 205 0.79 -9.45 17.48
C SER A 205 -0.48 -8.93 18.15
N PHE A 206 -0.36 -7.84 18.94
CA PHE A 206 -1.55 -7.19 19.55
C PHE A 206 -2.52 -6.67 18.50
N ALA A 207 -2.02 -6.12 17.40
CA ALA A 207 -2.87 -5.61 16.31
C ALA A 207 -3.61 -6.74 15.59
N VAL A 208 -2.93 -7.86 15.27
CA VAL A 208 -3.55 -9.03 14.63
C VAL A 208 -4.58 -9.66 15.54
N TYR A 209 -4.24 -9.87 16.83
CA TYR A 209 -5.18 -10.41 17.79
C TYR A 209 -6.41 -9.50 17.91
N HIS A 210 -6.23 -8.19 18.09
CA HIS A 210 -7.32 -7.22 18.15
C HIS A 210 -8.19 -7.25 16.88
N TYR A 211 -7.55 -7.33 15.70
CA TYR A 211 -8.28 -7.40 14.43
C TYR A 211 -9.20 -8.61 14.37
N PHE A 212 -8.69 -9.81 14.60
CA PHE A 212 -9.50 -11.01 14.49
C PHE A 212 -10.43 -11.22 15.70
N ALA A 213 -9.94 -11.04 16.93
CA ALA A 213 -10.72 -11.33 18.11
C ALA A 213 -11.74 -10.22 18.43
N VAL A 214 -11.36 -8.93 18.31
CA VAL A 214 -12.22 -7.82 18.72
C VAL A 214 -13.03 -7.27 17.55
N ILE A 215 -12.36 -6.92 16.43
CA ILE A 215 -13.05 -6.31 15.28
C ILE A 215 -13.91 -7.35 14.53
N LYS A 216 -13.36 -8.56 14.31
CA LYS A 216 -14.05 -9.62 13.57
C LYS A 216 -14.87 -10.57 14.46
N GLY A 217 -14.70 -10.51 15.79
CA GLY A 217 -15.42 -11.36 16.74
C GLY A 217 -15.09 -12.85 16.63
N ARG A 218 -13.89 -13.19 16.11
CA ARG A 218 -13.45 -14.58 15.92
C ARG A 218 -12.81 -15.11 17.20
N LYS A 219 -12.91 -16.41 17.43
CA LYS A 219 -12.13 -17.08 18.47
C LYS A 219 -10.69 -17.28 17.95
N VAL A 220 -9.72 -16.71 18.66
CA VAL A 220 -8.30 -16.70 18.27
C VAL A 220 -7.47 -17.28 19.41
N LYS A 221 -6.60 -18.23 19.07
CA LYS A 221 -5.46 -18.63 19.90
C LYS A 221 -4.20 -18.15 19.21
N MET A 222 -3.50 -17.22 19.82
CA MET A 222 -2.28 -16.63 19.25
C MET A 222 -1.13 -16.77 20.23
N THR A 223 0.01 -17.30 19.74
CA THR A 223 1.23 -17.48 20.53
C THR A 223 2.33 -16.61 19.94
N GLY A 224 2.89 -15.71 20.75
CA GLY A 224 4.09 -14.95 20.43
C GLY A 224 5.34 -15.59 21.07
N VAL A 225 6.40 -15.79 20.31
CA VAL A 225 7.66 -16.39 20.80
C VAL A 225 8.83 -15.45 20.58
N ASP A 226 9.62 -15.20 21.62
CA ASP A 226 10.87 -14.42 21.53
C ASP A 226 11.89 -14.88 22.59
N LEU A 227 13.17 -14.68 22.30
CA LEU A 227 14.27 -15.03 23.22
C LEU A 227 14.36 -14.12 24.45
N LYS A 228 13.84 -12.89 24.36
CA LYS A 228 14.03 -11.85 25.38
C LYS A 228 12.97 -11.94 26.46
N ARG A 229 13.37 -12.44 27.62
CA ARG A 229 12.47 -12.67 28.77
C ARG A 229 11.77 -11.38 29.24
N ASP A 230 12.49 -10.27 29.35
CA ASP A 230 11.95 -8.98 29.78
C ASP A 230 10.85 -8.46 28.83
N VAL A 231 11.04 -8.68 27.53
CA VAL A 231 10.04 -8.31 26.50
C VAL A 231 8.79 -9.19 26.60
N ILE A 232 8.98 -10.50 26.80
CA ILE A 232 7.88 -11.46 26.96
C ILE A 232 7.08 -11.17 28.22
N GLU A 233 7.73 -10.93 29.36
CA GLU A 233 7.05 -10.57 30.62
C GLU A 233 6.24 -9.28 30.47
N TYR A 234 6.78 -8.27 29.79
CA TYR A 234 6.06 -7.04 29.47
C TYR A 234 4.83 -7.32 28.58
N CYS A 235 4.99 -8.05 27.48
CA CYS A 235 3.89 -8.36 26.56
C CYS A 235 2.80 -9.19 27.24
N SER A 236 3.16 -10.19 28.07
CA SER A 236 2.21 -10.99 28.85
C SER A 236 1.40 -10.13 29.83
N SER A 237 2.06 -9.20 30.52
CA SER A 237 1.41 -8.23 31.40
C SER A 237 0.41 -7.34 30.66
N VAL A 238 0.76 -6.86 29.44
CA VAL A 238 -0.13 -6.06 28.61
C VAL A 238 -1.33 -6.88 28.13
N ALA A 239 -1.12 -8.13 27.66
CA ALA A 239 -2.20 -9.02 27.23
C ALA A 239 -3.21 -9.29 28.37
N GLN A 240 -2.71 -9.57 29.57
CA GLN A 240 -3.54 -9.76 30.75
C GLN A 240 -4.39 -8.51 31.09
N ARG A 241 -3.77 -7.32 31.08
CA ARG A 241 -4.47 -6.05 31.32
C ARG A 241 -5.53 -5.73 30.29
N LEU A 242 -5.41 -6.25 29.07
CA LEU A 242 -6.38 -6.09 27.99
C LEU A 242 -7.50 -7.14 28.03
N GLY A 243 -7.36 -8.20 28.85
CA GLY A 243 -8.26 -9.35 28.81
C GLY A 243 -8.15 -10.13 27.49
N PHE A 244 -6.97 -10.18 26.90
CA PHE A 244 -6.70 -10.92 25.65
C PHE A 244 -6.36 -12.38 26.00
N ASP A 245 -7.34 -13.13 26.53
CA ASP A 245 -7.13 -14.47 27.06
C ASP A 245 -6.63 -15.50 26.03
N GLY A 246 -6.84 -15.25 24.75
CA GLY A 246 -6.34 -16.10 23.66
C GLY A 246 -4.99 -15.66 23.11
N LEU A 247 -4.32 -14.65 23.70
CA LEU A 247 -2.98 -14.16 23.31
C LEU A 247 -1.97 -14.48 24.40
N GLU A 248 -1.10 -15.45 24.14
CA GLU A 248 -0.02 -15.86 25.06
C GLU A 248 1.36 -15.51 24.51
N PHE A 249 2.32 -15.33 25.40
CA PHE A 249 3.72 -15.07 25.04
C PHE A 249 4.65 -16.03 25.75
N LEU A 250 5.56 -16.63 24.97
CA LEU A 250 6.51 -17.63 25.42
C LEU A 250 7.96 -17.16 25.22
N CYS A 251 8.76 -17.26 26.28
CA CYS A 251 10.18 -16.99 26.19
C CYS A 251 10.91 -18.25 25.74
N GLY A 252 11.48 -18.24 24.54
CA GLY A 252 12.19 -19.41 24.01
C GLY A 252 12.83 -19.16 22.66
N ASP A 253 13.67 -20.13 22.28
CA ASP A 253 14.26 -20.16 20.94
C ASP A 253 13.26 -20.69 19.93
N VAL A 254 13.01 -19.93 18.87
CA VAL A 254 12.07 -20.31 17.82
C VAL A 254 12.47 -21.61 17.11
N SER A 255 13.76 -21.97 17.10
CA SER A 255 14.21 -23.24 16.54
C SER A 255 13.74 -24.46 17.34
N LEU A 256 13.50 -24.29 18.64
CA LEU A 256 13.05 -25.32 19.56
C LEU A 256 11.55 -25.30 19.82
N TYR A 257 10.86 -24.22 19.44
CA TYR A 257 9.42 -24.11 19.60
C TYR A 257 8.72 -24.99 18.58
N ASP A 258 7.75 -25.79 19.03
CA ASP A 258 6.92 -26.64 18.18
C ASP A 258 5.49 -26.71 18.70
N THR A 259 4.57 -27.20 17.85
CA THR A 259 3.16 -27.40 18.18
C THR A 259 2.56 -28.54 17.36
N ASP A 260 1.80 -29.42 18.03
CA ASP A 260 1.08 -30.51 17.37
C ASP A 260 -0.24 -30.03 16.72
N GLU A 261 -0.59 -28.78 16.94
CA GLU A 261 -1.88 -28.23 16.48
C GLU A 261 -1.67 -27.47 15.15
N HIS A 262 -2.60 -27.62 14.19
CA HIS A 262 -2.55 -26.91 12.92
C HIS A 262 -2.49 -25.39 13.12
N VAL A 263 -1.53 -24.73 12.51
CA VAL A 263 -1.35 -23.28 12.54
C VAL A 263 -1.92 -22.67 11.26
N ASN A 264 -2.93 -21.82 11.39
CA ASN A 264 -3.54 -21.18 10.23
C ASN A 264 -2.67 -20.04 9.68
N MET A 265 -1.99 -19.30 10.55
CA MET A 265 -1.18 -18.16 10.11
C MET A 265 0.11 -18.05 10.92
N VAL A 266 1.21 -17.94 10.19
CA VAL A 266 2.52 -17.62 10.77
C VAL A 266 2.87 -16.18 10.41
N VAL A 267 3.21 -15.40 11.43
CA VAL A 267 3.68 -14.02 11.30
C VAL A 267 5.10 -13.94 11.85
N SER A 268 5.98 -13.18 11.18
CA SER A 268 7.30 -12.86 11.71
C SER A 268 7.80 -11.55 11.10
N LEU A 269 7.88 -10.54 11.93
CA LEU A 269 8.14 -9.16 11.44
C LEU A 269 9.48 -8.62 11.91
N HIS A 270 10.22 -9.38 12.72
CA HIS A 270 11.50 -8.97 13.26
C HIS A 270 12.54 -10.12 13.34
N ALA A 271 12.29 -11.23 12.64
CA ALA A 271 13.29 -12.28 12.51
C ALA A 271 14.46 -11.78 11.65
N CYS A 272 15.68 -11.91 12.19
CA CYS A 272 16.88 -11.47 11.50
C CYS A 272 17.58 -12.64 10.85
N ASP A 273 17.95 -12.47 9.56
CA ASP A 273 18.85 -13.37 8.82
C ASP A 273 18.38 -14.85 8.89
N ILE A 274 19.19 -15.73 9.47
CA ILE A 274 18.91 -17.16 9.64
C ILE A 274 17.60 -17.43 10.40
N ALA A 275 17.25 -16.58 11.36
CA ALA A 275 15.98 -16.76 12.09
C ALA A 275 14.76 -16.67 11.17
N THR A 276 14.82 -15.85 10.11
CA THR A 276 13.76 -15.83 9.09
C THR A 276 13.62 -17.18 8.38
N ASP A 277 14.74 -17.81 8.02
CA ASP A 277 14.73 -19.10 7.34
C ASP A 277 14.16 -20.21 8.23
N ILE A 278 14.49 -20.19 9.54
CA ILE A 278 13.90 -21.10 10.55
C ILE A 278 12.37 -20.89 10.63
N VAL A 279 11.93 -19.63 10.71
CA VAL A 279 10.50 -19.32 10.77
C VAL A 279 9.76 -19.83 9.53
N LEU A 280 10.31 -19.59 8.34
CA LEU A 280 9.68 -20.05 7.09
C LEU A 280 9.66 -21.57 6.99
N ALA A 281 10.74 -22.26 7.43
CA ALA A 281 10.80 -23.72 7.48
C ALA A 281 9.72 -24.30 8.42
N LYS A 282 9.57 -23.73 9.64
CA LYS A 282 8.51 -24.14 10.58
C LYS A 282 7.11 -23.87 10.04
N ALA A 283 6.91 -22.75 9.39
CA ALA A 283 5.61 -22.44 8.76
C ALA A 283 5.25 -23.47 7.68
N VAL A 284 6.22 -23.93 6.92
CA VAL A 284 6.05 -25.03 5.92
C VAL A 284 5.82 -26.36 6.62
N GLU A 285 6.57 -26.68 7.68
CA GLU A 285 6.44 -27.91 8.47
C GLU A 285 5.03 -28.03 9.10
N TRP A 286 4.52 -26.93 9.68
CA TRP A 286 3.17 -26.86 10.26
C TRP A 286 2.06 -26.75 9.19
N ASP A 287 2.45 -26.73 7.93
CA ASP A 287 1.51 -26.66 6.79
C ASP A 287 0.57 -25.43 6.89
N ALA A 288 1.12 -24.28 7.32
CA ALA A 288 0.36 -23.07 7.60
C ALA A 288 -0.41 -22.57 6.38
N ASP A 289 -1.65 -22.09 6.56
CA ASP A 289 -2.49 -21.60 5.46
C ASP A 289 -1.94 -20.27 4.90
N VAL A 290 -1.41 -19.41 5.77
CA VAL A 290 -0.86 -18.09 5.42
C VAL A 290 0.45 -17.83 6.15
N ILE A 291 1.43 -17.30 5.43
CA ILE A 291 2.73 -16.87 5.95
C ILE A 291 2.93 -15.39 5.63
N LEU A 292 3.24 -14.58 6.63
CA LEU A 292 3.59 -13.16 6.49
C LEU A 292 4.91 -12.90 7.23
N SER A 293 6.00 -12.65 6.51
CA SER A 293 7.32 -12.44 7.09
C SER A 293 7.97 -11.18 6.53
N THR A 294 8.59 -10.37 7.39
CA THR A 294 9.35 -9.17 6.98
C THR A 294 10.80 -9.32 7.42
N PRO A 295 11.66 -9.82 6.55
CA PRO A 295 13.09 -9.95 6.84
C PRO A 295 13.74 -8.58 7.02
N CYS A 296 14.58 -8.42 8.02
CA CYS A 296 15.28 -7.16 8.27
C CYS A 296 16.79 -7.20 7.98
N CYS A 297 17.39 -8.39 7.92
CA CYS A 297 18.83 -8.60 7.72
C CYS A 297 19.09 -9.75 6.74
N HIS A 298 20.19 -9.66 5.99
CA HIS A 298 20.58 -10.63 4.97
C HIS A 298 22.10 -10.80 4.96
N HIS A 299 22.69 -10.92 6.16
CA HIS A 299 24.16 -10.97 6.33
C HIS A 299 24.76 -12.27 5.82
N GLU A 300 24.00 -13.37 5.88
CA GLU A 300 24.49 -14.66 5.42
C GLU A 300 24.80 -14.64 3.93
N MET A 301 23.85 -14.20 3.08
CA MET A 301 24.06 -14.14 1.64
C MET A 301 25.21 -13.20 1.28
N ASN A 302 25.38 -12.10 2.03
CA ASN A 302 26.48 -11.16 1.78
C ASN A 302 27.86 -11.82 1.97
N ARG A 303 27.98 -12.80 2.90
CA ARG A 303 29.19 -13.59 3.13
C ARG A 303 29.34 -14.74 2.13
N LEU A 304 28.22 -15.31 1.67
CA LEU A 304 28.22 -16.48 0.80
C LEU A 304 28.33 -16.14 -0.68
N LEU A 305 27.98 -14.90 -1.09
CA LEU A 305 28.00 -14.50 -2.50
C LEU A 305 29.41 -14.66 -3.08
N ASP A 306 29.53 -15.61 -4.00
CA ASP A 306 30.75 -15.97 -4.73
C ASP A 306 30.36 -16.25 -6.20
N CYS A 307 30.23 -15.18 -6.97
CA CYS A 307 29.78 -15.25 -8.37
C CYS A 307 30.54 -14.24 -9.22
N GLU A 308 31.49 -14.72 -10.03
CA GLU A 308 32.32 -13.86 -10.88
C GLU A 308 31.48 -12.99 -11.85
N SER A 309 30.41 -13.54 -12.40
CA SER A 309 29.49 -12.80 -13.31
C SER A 309 28.79 -11.63 -12.63
N LEU A 310 28.76 -11.54 -11.32
CA LEU A 310 28.16 -10.47 -10.52
C LEU A 310 29.20 -9.56 -9.88
N SER A 311 30.49 -9.73 -10.16
CA SER A 311 31.59 -8.92 -9.60
C SER A 311 31.37 -7.44 -9.83
N PHE A 312 30.89 -7.04 -11.03
CA PHE A 312 30.61 -5.66 -11.38
C PHE A 312 29.59 -4.95 -10.44
N ILE A 313 28.79 -5.69 -9.67
CA ILE A 313 27.93 -5.19 -8.60
C ILE A 313 28.59 -5.42 -7.24
N ALA A 314 29.18 -6.62 -7.03
CA ALA A 314 29.72 -7.06 -5.75
C ALA A 314 30.95 -6.26 -5.31
N ASP A 315 31.68 -5.64 -6.23
CA ASP A 315 32.83 -4.76 -5.96
C ASP A 315 32.41 -3.47 -5.22
N TYR A 316 31.14 -3.10 -5.27
CA TYR A 316 30.60 -1.93 -4.57
C TYR A 316 29.76 -2.39 -3.37
N SER A 317 30.29 -2.21 -2.16
CA SER A 317 29.71 -2.76 -0.90
C SER A 317 28.22 -2.47 -0.73
N MET A 318 27.77 -1.23 -1.03
CA MET A 318 26.36 -0.85 -0.93
C MET A 318 25.48 -1.57 -1.98
N LEU A 319 25.99 -1.73 -3.20
CA LEU A 319 25.27 -2.44 -4.27
C LEU A 319 25.24 -3.95 -4.00
N LYS A 320 26.35 -4.52 -3.51
CA LYS A 320 26.42 -5.90 -3.04
C LYS A 320 25.36 -6.18 -1.97
N GLN A 321 25.23 -5.29 -0.98
CA GLN A 321 24.22 -5.44 0.07
C GLN A 321 22.80 -5.49 -0.51
N LYS A 322 22.45 -4.57 -1.41
CA LYS A 322 21.12 -4.54 -2.05
C LYS A 322 20.87 -5.78 -2.90
N LEU A 323 21.87 -6.25 -3.64
CA LEU A 323 21.79 -7.49 -4.39
C LEU A 323 21.52 -8.68 -3.47
N CYS A 324 22.28 -8.80 -2.39
CA CYS A 324 22.13 -9.89 -1.42
C CYS A 324 20.78 -9.86 -0.70
N ASP A 325 20.28 -8.65 -0.34
CA ASP A 325 18.95 -8.48 0.24
C ASP A 325 17.88 -9.03 -0.73
N ALA A 326 17.88 -8.57 -1.98
CA ALA A 326 16.91 -9.01 -2.99
C ALA A 326 17.04 -10.49 -3.36
N ALA A 327 18.27 -11.00 -3.51
CA ALA A 327 18.53 -12.40 -3.83
C ALA A 327 18.05 -13.34 -2.72
N THR A 328 18.32 -13.00 -1.45
CA THR A 328 17.88 -13.80 -0.31
C THR A 328 16.36 -13.89 -0.25
N ASP A 329 15.66 -12.76 -0.37
CA ASP A 329 14.20 -12.74 -0.31
C ASP A 329 13.59 -13.46 -1.51
N ALA A 330 14.17 -13.34 -2.70
CA ALA A 330 13.74 -14.08 -3.88
C ALA A 330 13.92 -15.61 -3.69
N LEU A 331 15.04 -16.05 -3.14
CA LEU A 331 15.30 -17.47 -2.83
C LEU A 331 14.29 -18.01 -1.80
N ARG A 332 13.97 -17.24 -0.75
CA ARG A 332 12.93 -17.60 0.24
C ARG A 332 11.57 -17.79 -0.41
N LEU A 333 11.16 -16.86 -1.30
CA LEU A 333 9.92 -16.99 -2.04
C LEU A 333 9.92 -18.20 -2.97
N LYS A 334 11.02 -18.49 -3.69
CA LYS A 334 11.18 -19.67 -4.52
C LYS A 334 11.08 -20.96 -3.72
N LEU A 335 11.67 -21.00 -2.53
CA LEU A 335 11.56 -22.16 -1.65
C LEU A 335 10.13 -22.36 -1.14
N LEU A 336 9.41 -21.31 -0.81
CA LEU A 336 7.99 -21.38 -0.46
C LEU A 336 7.14 -21.86 -1.65
N GLU A 337 7.40 -21.38 -2.88
CA GLU A 337 6.73 -21.87 -4.10
C GLU A 337 6.93 -23.38 -4.30
N ALA A 338 8.16 -23.86 -4.10
CA ALA A 338 8.51 -25.27 -4.18
C ALA A 338 7.85 -26.12 -3.07
N ASN A 339 7.42 -25.49 -1.96
CA ASN A 339 6.68 -26.11 -0.87
C ASN A 339 5.17 -25.89 -0.95
N GLY A 340 4.65 -25.43 -2.08
CA GLY A 340 3.21 -25.39 -2.34
C GLY A 340 2.52 -24.07 -2.00
N TYR A 341 3.26 -22.98 -1.87
CA TYR A 341 2.68 -21.67 -1.61
C TYR A 341 2.56 -20.84 -2.89
N ASP A 342 1.55 -19.99 -2.94
CA ASP A 342 1.47 -18.86 -3.85
C ASP A 342 2.13 -17.68 -3.17
N THR A 343 3.17 -17.12 -3.79
CA THR A 343 4.08 -16.18 -3.13
C THR A 343 4.04 -14.79 -3.72
N ALA A 344 4.31 -13.78 -2.89
CA ALA A 344 4.50 -12.41 -3.33
C ALA A 344 5.45 -11.66 -2.40
N ALA A 345 6.25 -10.76 -2.99
CA ALA A 345 6.94 -9.70 -2.27
C ALA A 345 6.06 -8.45 -2.28
N LEU A 346 5.74 -7.91 -1.12
CA LEU A 346 4.84 -6.77 -0.94
C LEU A 346 5.55 -5.65 -0.19
N GLU A 347 5.19 -4.42 -0.48
CA GLU A 347 5.66 -3.26 0.27
C GLU A 347 4.83 -3.08 1.54
N LEU A 348 5.51 -3.11 2.72
CA LEU A 348 4.87 -2.96 4.02
C LEU A 348 4.69 -1.48 4.39
N ILE A 349 5.72 -0.65 4.19
CA ILE A 349 5.71 0.79 4.49
C ILE A 349 6.47 1.56 3.41
N ASP A 350 6.35 2.88 3.44
CA ASP A 350 7.06 3.73 2.49
C ASP A 350 8.60 3.53 2.60
N PRO A 351 9.32 3.33 1.49
CA PRO A 351 10.78 3.22 1.48
C PRO A 351 11.50 4.41 2.13
N GLU A 352 10.88 5.59 2.18
CA GLU A 352 11.42 6.76 2.87
C GLU A 352 11.48 6.57 4.41
N GLU A 353 10.64 5.70 4.98
CA GLU A 353 10.62 5.43 6.43
C GLU A 353 11.66 4.37 6.85
N THR A 354 11.93 3.38 5.99
CA THR A 354 12.97 2.36 6.17
C THR A 354 13.31 1.67 4.86
N PRO A 355 14.61 1.38 4.62
CA PRO A 355 15.02 0.60 3.45
C PRO A 355 14.64 -0.89 3.54
N LYS A 356 14.25 -1.39 4.72
CA LYS A 356 13.86 -2.78 5.00
C LYS A 356 12.34 -2.87 5.14
N ASN A 357 11.63 -2.80 4.03
CA ASN A 357 10.17 -2.67 3.99
C ASN A 357 9.47 -3.75 3.16
N ILE A 358 10.18 -4.81 2.77
CA ILE A 358 9.61 -5.90 1.99
C ILE A 358 8.97 -6.92 2.93
N MET A 359 7.72 -7.29 2.63
CA MET A 359 7.02 -8.42 3.24
C MET A 359 6.95 -9.58 2.26
N LEU A 360 7.38 -10.73 2.71
CA LEU A 360 7.20 -12.01 2.03
C LEU A 360 5.85 -12.59 2.43
N ARG A 361 4.99 -12.85 1.45
CA ARG A 361 3.70 -13.49 1.65
C ARG A 361 3.70 -14.86 1.00
N GLY A 362 3.27 -15.88 1.75
CA GLY A 362 2.93 -17.20 1.24
C GLY A 362 1.47 -17.53 1.53
N ILE A 363 0.73 -18.00 0.53
CA ILE A 363 -0.63 -18.51 0.66
C ILE A 363 -0.63 -19.95 0.19
N LYS A 364 -1.06 -20.88 1.04
CA LYS A 364 -1.05 -22.32 0.74
C LYS A 364 -1.97 -22.64 -0.43
N LYS A 365 -1.48 -23.46 -1.36
CA LYS A 365 -2.25 -23.98 -2.50
C LYS A 365 -3.00 -25.22 -2.10
N HIS A 366 -4.30 -25.29 -2.35
CA HIS A 366 -5.13 -26.43 -2.01
C HIS A 366 -4.81 -27.69 -2.83
N ASN A 367 -4.29 -27.55 -4.06
CA ASN A 367 -3.99 -28.65 -4.97
C ASN A 367 -2.48 -28.79 -5.22
N PHE A 368 -1.69 -28.91 -4.15
CA PHE A 368 -0.25 -29.06 -4.26
C PHE A 368 0.16 -30.53 -4.20
N ASP A 369 0.91 -31.00 -5.21
CA ASP A 369 1.53 -32.32 -5.24
C ASP A 369 3.05 -32.20 -5.09
N LYS A 370 3.58 -32.66 -3.95
CA LYS A 370 5.02 -32.67 -3.65
C LYS A 370 5.85 -33.48 -4.66
N ASN A 371 5.22 -34.47 -5.29
CA ASN A 371 5.91 -35.42 -6.19
C ASN A 371 5.76 -35.03 -7.67
N SER A 372 5.06 -33.95 -7.96
CA SER A 372 4.85 -33.52 -9.35
C SER A 372 6.16 -33.12 -10.03
N GLU A 373 6.22 -33.25 -11.34
CA GLU A 373 7.34 -32.77 -12.14
C GLU A 373 7.56 -31.27 -11.97
N LYS A 374 6.45 -30.52 -11.85
CA LYS A 374 6.47 -29.07 -11.59
C LYS A 374 7.16 -28.74 -10.27
N THR A 375 6.85 -29.47 -9.21
CA THR A 375 7.48 -29.24 -7.88
C THR A 375 8.97 -29.56 -7.93
N ARG A 376 9.35 -30.65 -8.58
CA ARG A 376 10.78 -30.98 -8.78
C ARG A 376 11.51 -29.92 -9.59
N ALA A 377 10.88 -29.36 -10.60
CA ALA A 377 11.44 -28.25 -11.39
C ALA A 377 11.65 -26.98 -10.56
N LEU A 378 10.71 -26.62 -9.65
CA LEU A 378 10.87 -25.50 -8.74
C LEU A 378 12.02 -25.69 -7.74
N TYR A 379 12.15 -26.89 -7.16
CA TYR A 379 13.31 -27.19 -6.29
C TYR A 379 14.63 -27.15 -7.05
N LYS A 380 14.65 -27.64 -8.27
CA LYS A 380 15.82 -27.58 -9.13
C LYS A 380 16.18 -26.13 -9.45
N GLU A 381 15.21 -25.30 -9.83
CA GLU A 381 15.41 -23.86 -10.06
C GLU A 381 16.00 -23.17 -8.84
N TYR A 382 15.42 -23.38 -7.65
CA TYR A 382 15.95 -22.86 -6.39
C TYR A 382 17.41 -23.27 -6.16
N THR A 383 17.72 -24.56 -6.33
CA THR A 383 19.07 -25.10 -6.13
C THR A 383 20.06 -24.53 -7.14
N ASP A 384 19.68 -24.44 -8.40
CA ASP A 384 20.54 -23.91 -9.47
C ASP A 384 20.84 -22.41 -9.24
N ILE A 385 19.85 -21.62 -8.81
CA ILE A 385 20.05 -20.20 -8.47
C ILE A 385 20.97 -20.06 -7.23
N TYR A 386 20.72 -20.84 -6.19
CA TYR A 386 21.55 -20.81 -4.97
C TYR A 386 23.01 -21.15 -5.31
N ARG A 387 23.23 -22.20 -6.09
CA ARG A 387 24.56 -22.64 -6.56
C ARG A 387 25.22 -21.57 -7.44
N PHE A 388 24.46 -20.94 -8.33
CA PHE A 388 24.98 -19.84 -9.16
C PHE A 388 25.46 -18.65 -8.32
N LEU A 389 24.75 -18.31 -7.27
CA LEU A 389 25.10 -17.18 -6.40
C LEU A 389 26.26 -17.47 -5.45
N THR A 390 26.37 -18.72 -4.96
CA THR A 390 27.25 -19.05 -3.82
C THR A 390 28.33 -20.08 -4.12
N GLY A 391 28.30 -20.72 -5.29
CA GLY A 391 29.16 -21.86 -5.60
C GLY A 391 28.90 -23.10 -4.74
N LYS A 392 27.85 -23.14 -3.92
CA LYS A 392 27.58 -24.18 -2.91
C LYS A 392 26.18 -24.77 -3.08
N GLU A 393 25.98 -25.95 -2.49
CA GLU A 393 24.65 -26.54 -2.33
C GLU A 393 23.89 -25.86 -1.19
N PRO A 394 22.56 -25.65 -1.33
CA PRO A 394 21.75 -25.14 -0.23
C PRO A 394 21.77 -26.11 0.96
N GLN A 395 21.94 -25.58 2.15
CA GLN A 395 21.87 -26.37 3.38
C GLN A 395 20.40 -26.71 3.67
N LYS A 396 20.12 -27.97 4.07
CA LYS A 396 18.81 -28.32 4.63
C LYS A 396 18.68 -27.65 6.00
N ARG A 397 17.73 -26.76 6.12
CA ARG A 397 17.36 -26.09 7.38
C ARG A 397 15.99 -26.51 7.81
#